data_b51aae0664cd88f26161a009fab33853
#
_entry.id   b51aae0664cd88f26161a009fab33853
#
_cell.length_a   1.000
_cell.length_b   1.000
_cell.length_c   1.000
_cell.angle_alpha   90.00
_cell.angle_beta   90.00
_cell.angle_gamma   90.00
#
_symmetry.space_group_name_H-M   'P 1'
#
loop_
_entity.id
_entity.type
_entity.pdbx_description
1 polymer ?
#
loop_
_entity_poly.entity_id
_entity_poly.type
_entity_poly.pdbx_seq_one_letter_code
_entity_poly.pdbx_strand_id
1 'polypeptide(L)'
;MPGPCRFDCVVNMSLKTLKYFSTLLVLALALVAGWWMWNFYMQSPWTRDGKVRAEQVSITPQVSGSITALLVKDNQFVKKGDILFRIDDTPYHIAILNAQAQLAKAQSDLAKANNEANRRRHLSQNYISAEDLDTANITVKAMQASVNVAEATLKQAQWELTQTVITAPVDGWVTNLSARVGNYATTGQPVFALVDSHSFYVVGYFEETKLRHVREGSPAAITLYSGSQKLQGHVSSIGRAIYDQSVETDSGLVPDIKPNVPWVRLAQRVPVRVEFDRLPQDITLVSGTTCTVSIGNR
;
A
#
# COMPACT_ATOMS: atom_id res chain seq x y z
N MET A 1 -76.86 -70.40 -9.87
CA MET A 1 -75.42 -70.39 -9.33
C MET A 1 -74.72 -69.26 -10.05
N PRO A 2 -74.34 -68.20 -9.35
CA PRO A 2 -73.58 -67.10 -9.93
C PRO A 2 -72.08 -67.25 -9.59
N GLY A 3 -71.21 -67.15 -10.57
CA GLY A 3 -69.77 -67.19 -10.41
C GLY A 3 -69.17 -65.86 -9.95
N PRO A 4 -68.03 -65.89 -9.26
CA PRO A 4 -67.33 -64.69 -8.78
C PRO A 4 -66.21 -64.31 -9.75
N CYS A 5 -66.29 -63.14 -10.32
CA CYS A 5 -65.17 -62.52 -11.01
C CYS A 5 -65.40 -61.02 -11.16
N ARG A 6 -64.83 -60.21 -10.36
CA ARG A 6 -64.49 -58.79 -10.72
C ARG A 6 -63.88 -58.00 -9.60
N PHE A 7 -62.85 -58.49 -8.90
CA PHE A 7 -62.17 -57.64 -7.96
C PHE A 7 -60.64 -57.47 -8.21
N ASP A 8 -60.05 -58.32 -9.09
CA ASP A 8 -58.58 -58.27 -9.26
C ASP A 8 -58.03 -57.22 -10.27
N CYS A 9 -58.92 -56.59 -11.08
CA CYS A 9 -58.45 -55.68 -12.16
C CYS A 9 -58.26 -54.21 -11.67
N VAL A 10 -58.91 -53.83 -10.59
CA VAL A 10 -58.85 -52.42 -10.11
C VAL A 10 -57.64 -52.19 -9.23
N VAL A 11 -57.20 -53.20 -8.46
CA VAL A 11 -56.02 -53.11 -7.58
C VAL A 11 -54.71 -53.06 -8.38
N ASN A 12 -54.64 -53.80 -9.51
CA ASN A 12 -53.46 -53.83 -10.34
C ASN A 12 -53.22 -52.56 -11.15
N MET A 13 -54.33 -51.81 -11.48
CA MET A 13 -54.19 -50.54 -12.17
C MET A 13 -53.70 -49.42 -11.23
N SER A 14 -54.07 -49.42 -9.97
CA SER A 14 -53.64 -48.48 -8.95
C SER A 14 -52.16 -48.62 -8.55
N LEU A 15 -51.65 -49.88 -8.51
CA LEU A 15 -50.22 -50.15 -8.18
C LEU A 15 -49.28 -49.73 -9.32
N LYS A 16 -49.70 -49.88 -10.57
CA LYS A 16 -48.89 -49.41 -11.72
C LYS A 16 -48.81 -47.86 -11.78
N THR A 17 -49.95 -47.19 -11.58
CA THR A 17 -49.98 -45.72 -11.56
C THR A 17 -49.20 -45.16 -10.38
N LEU A 18 -49.24 -45.82 -9.21
CA LEU A 18 -48.45 -45.40 -8.05
C LEU A 18 -46.92 -45.55 -8.30
N LYS A 19 -46.49 -46.60 -8.98
CA LYS A 19 -45.09 -46.81 -9.41
C LYS A 19 -44.63 -45.72 -10.38
N TYR A 20 -45.40 -45.40 -11.40
CA TYR A 20 -45.06 -44.31 -12.32
C TYR A 20 -45.03 -42.94 -11.65
N PHE A 21 -45.95 -42.69 -10.72
CA PHE A 21 -45.98 -41.45 -9.93
C PHE A 21 -44.76 -41.34 -9.01
N SER A 22 -44.34 -42.43 -8.33
CA SER A 22 -43.16 -42.45 -7.49
C SER A 22 -41.85 -42.24 -8.27
N THR A 23 -41.74 -42.84 -9.49
CA THR A 23 -40.55 -42.63 -10.34
C THR A 23 -40.50 -41.21 -10.89
N LEU A 24 -41.66 -40.64 -11.24
CA LEU A 24 -41.72 -39.26 -11.72
C LEU A 24 -41.39 -38.24 -10.61
N LEU A 25 -41.81 -38.52 -9.38
CA LEU A 25 -41.49 -37.72 -8.20
C LEU A 25 -39.98 -37.77 -7.88
N VAL A 26 -39.39 -38.96 -7.93
CA VAL A 26 -37.92 -39.12 -7.74
C VAL A 26 -37.16 -38.41 -8.85
N LEU A 27 -37.58 -38.51 -10.10
CA LEU A 27 -36.98 -37.78 -11.23
C LEU A 27 -37.06 -36.25 -11.02
N ALA A 28 -38.25 -35.74 -10.61
CA ALA A 28 -38.43 -34.33 -10.34
C ALA A 28 -37.51 -33.84 -9.20
N LEU A 29 -37.40 -34.61 -8.10
CA LEU A 29 -36.48 -34.32 -6.98
C LEU A 29 -35.03 -34.34 -7.45
N ALA A 30 -34.61 -35.28 -8.29
CA ALA A 30 -33.27 -35.37 -8.85
C ALA A 30 -32.96 -34.15 -9.76
N LEU A 31 -33.91 -33.70 -10.57
CA LEU A 31 -33.75 -32.51 -11.40
C LEU A 31 -33.65 -31.22 -10.54
N VAL A 32 -34.46 -31.07 -9.52
CA VAL A 32 -34.41 -29.94 -8.58
C VAL A 32 -33.10 -29.95 -7.82
N ALA A 33 -32.65 -31.10 -7.32
CA ALA A 33 -31.37 -31.24 -6.61
C ALA A 33 -30.20 -30.94 -7.56
N GLY A 34 -30.24 -31.44 -8.81
CA GLY A 34 -29.25 -31.16 -9.83
C GLY A 34 -29.19 -29.68 -10.20
N TRP A 35 -30.35 -29.05 -10.38
CA TRP A 35 -30.44 -27.61 -10.64
C TRP A 35 -29.94 -26.78 -9.46
N TRP A 36 -30.29 -27.14 -8.23
CA TRP A 36 -29.82 -26.48 -7.00
C TRP A 36 -28.33 -26.63 -6.83
N MET A 37 -27.79 -27.83 -7.06
CA MET A 37 -26.36 -28.13 -6.98
C MET A 37 -25.56 -27.37 -8.06
N TRP A 38 -26.08 -27.31 -9.29
CA TRP A 38 -25.51 -26.56 -10.38
C TRP A 38 -25.44 -25.06 -10.05
N ASN A 39 -26.58 -24.50 -9.59
CA ASN A 39 -26.65 -23.09 -9.22
C ASN A 39 -25.73 -22.74 -8.06
N PHE A 40 -25.65 -23.63 -7.07
CA PHE A 40 -24.79 -23.49 -5.92
C PHE A 40 -23.29 -23.56 -6.27
N TYR A 41 -22.87 -24.44 -7.16
CA TYR A 41 -21.46 -24.67 -7.48
C TYR A 41 -20.93 -23.69 -8.53
N MET A 42 -21.72 -23.37 -9.56
CA MET A 42 -21.32 -22.51 -10.67
C MET A 42 -21.47 -21.02 -10.39
N GLN A 43 -22.41 -20.63 -9.52
CA GLN A 43 -22.68 -19.21 -9.27
C GLN A 43 -22.03 -18.67 -7.99
N SER A 44 -21.51 -19.54 -7.12
CA SER A 44 -20.83 -19.07 -5.90
C SER A 44 -19.55 -18.30 -6.24
N PRO A 45 -19.42 -17.06 -5.76
CA PRO A 45 -18.22 -16.25 -5.98
C PRO A 45 -17.09 -16.73 -5.06
N TRP A 46 -16.35 -17.73 -5.50
CA TRP A 46 -15.16 -18.20 -4.82
C TRP A 46 -13.96 -18.30 -5.77
N THR A 47 -12.77 -18.13 -5.22
CA THR A 47 -11.52 -18.27 -5.96
C THR A 47 -10.46 -18.94 -5.11
N ARG A 48 -9.61 -19.76 -5.74
CA ARG A 48 -8.37 -20.31 -5.13
C ARG A 48 -7.17 -19.42 -5.38
N ASP A 49 -7.32 -18.42 -6.24
CA ASP A 49 -6.25 -17.52 -6.60
C ASP A 49 -6.35 -16.23 -5.78
N GLY A 50 -6.33 -16.42 -4.45
CA GLY A 50 -6.19 -15.33 -3.50
C GLY A 50 -4.73 -15.21 -3.05
N LYS A 51 -4.23 -13.99 -2.91
CA LYS A 51 -2.89 -13.71 -2.39
C LYS A 51 -2.97 -12.76 -1.22
N VAL A 52 -2.36 -13.15 -0.11
CA VAL A 52 -2.14 -12.25 1.02
C VAL A 52 -1.14 -11.19 0.58
N ARG A 53 -1.43 -9.95 0.85
CA ARG A 53 -0.54 -8.81 0.62
C ARG A 53 -0.47 -7.95 1.86
N ALA A 54 0.62 -7.21 1.98
CA ALA A 54 0.79 -6.16 2.97
C ALA A 54 1.41 -4.96 2.27
N GLU A 55 1.16 -3.78 2.78
CA GLU A 55 1.81 -2.58 2.28
C GLU A 55 3.28 -2.60 2.70
N GLN A 56 4.14 -2.25 1.76
CA GLN A 56 5.58 -2.21 1.98
C GLN A 56 6.05 -0.77 1.90
N VAL A 57 6.76 -0.34 2.93
CA VAL A 57 7.37 0.98 2.99
C VAL A 57 8.85 0.83 2.67
N SER A 58 9.29 1.40 1.56
CA SER A 58 10.71 1.44 1.19
C SER A 58 11.46 2.43 2.06
N ILE A 59 12.48 1.98 2.76
CA ILE A 59 13.32 2.82 3.60
C ILE A 59 14.39 3.46 2.73
N THR A 60 14.19 4.75 2.44
CA THR A 60 15.08 5.57 1.62
C THR A 60 15.69 6.68 2.47
N PRO A 61 17.02 6.80 2.53
CA PRO A 61 17.66 7.90 3.25
C PRO A 61 17.42 9.24 2.53
N GLN A 62 17.30 10.30 3.32
CA GLN A 62 17.14 11.65 2.81
C GLN A 62 18.49 12.37 2.64
N VAL A 63 19.56 11.77 3.16
CA VAL A 63 20.95 12.25 3.07
C VAL A 63 21.86 11.10 2.65
N SER A 64 22.96 11.41 2.00
CA SER A 64 23.90 10.41 1.48
C SER A 64 25.12 10.25 2.39
N GLY A 65 25.62 9.03 2.51
CA GLY A 65 26.85 8.77 3.29
C GLY A 65 27.05 7.30 3.57
N SER A 66 28.15 6.97 4.22
CA SER A 66 28.49 5.60 4.62
C SER A 66 27.64 5.17 5.81
N ILE A 67 27.15 3.93 5.80
CA ILE A 67 26.44 3.34 6.95
C ILE A 67 27.45 3.01 8.03
N THR A 68 27.38 3.70 9.16
CA THR A 68 28.28 3.51 10.31
C THR A 68 27.78 2.44 11.27
N ALA A 69 26.45 2.33 11.42
CA ALA A 69 25.83 1.34 12.29
C ALA A 69 24.53 0.84 11.68
N LEU A 70 24.32 -0.48 11.75
CA LEU A 70 23.06 -1.15 11.36
C LEU A 70 22.53 -1.85 12.62
N LEU A 71 21.37 -1.39 13.13
CA LEU A 71 20.84 -1.82 14.42
C LEU A 71 19.75 -2.90 14.29
N VAL A 72 19.37 -3.25 13.06
CA VAL A 72 18.32 -4.21 12.79
C VAL A 72 18.83 -5.41 11.98
N LYS A 73 18.11 -6.53 12.08
CA LYS A 73 18.35 -7.76 11.33
C LYS A 73 17.21 -8.01 10.35
N ASP A 74 17.48 -8.82 9.34
CA ASP A 74 16.44 -9.26 8.42
C ASP A 74 15.35 -10.05 9.17
N ASN A 75 14.08 -9.85 8.80
CA ASN A 75 12.88 -10.40 9.44
C ASN A 75 12.68 -9.99 10.92
N GLN A 76 13.39 -8.98 11.40
CA GLN A 76 13.18 -8.42 12.75
C GLN A 76 11.95 -7.53 12.77
N PHE A 77 11.12 -7.68 13.82
CA PHE A 77 10.04 -6.74 14.11
C PHE A 77 10.62 -5.45 14.71
N VAL A 78 10.16 -4.32 14.20
CA VAL A 78 10.52 -2.98 14.68
C VAL A 78 9.26 -2.16 14.92
N LYS A 79 9.32 -1.27 15.88
CA LYS A 79 8.26 -0.31 16.17
C LYS A 79 8.54 1.02 15.48
N LYS A 80 7.49 1.76 15.20
CA LYS A 80 7.59 3.13 14.72
C LYS A 80 8.48 3.97 15.63
N GLY A 81 9.49 4.61 15.04
CA GLY A 81 10.49 5.42 15.75
C GLY A 81 11.76 4.65 16.15
N ASP A 82 11.78 3.32 16.05
CA ASP A 82 13.02 2.56 16.30
C ASP A 82 14.09 2.94 15.28
N ILE A 83 15.33 3.05 15.74
CA ILE A 83 16.46 3.39 14.89
C ILE A 83 16.84 2.16 14.06
N LEU A 84 16.83 2.30 12.75
CA LEU A 84 17.15 1.24 11.81
C LEU A 84 18.64 1.18 11.49
N PHE A 85 19.20 2.31 11.08
CA PHE A 85 20.63 2.46 10.80
C PHE A 85 21.06 3.92 10.94
N ARG A 86 22.36 4.14 10.97
CA ARG A 86 22.98 5.47 11.05
C ARG A 86 23.94 5.67 9.88
N ILE A 87 23.91 6.85 9.33
CA ILE A 87 24.85 7.34 8.31
C ILE A 87 25.94 8.16 9.03
N ASP A 88 27.13 8.22 8.46
CA ASP A 88 28.24 9.06 8.96
C ASP A 88 27.78 10.52 9.04
N ASP A 89 27.75 11.04 10.25
CA ASP A 89 27.30 12.39 10.59
C ASP A 89 28.42 13.44 10.54
N THR A 90 29.67 13.01 10.40
CA THR A 90 30.86 13.88 10.41
C THR A 90 30.76 15.02 9.37
N PRO A 91 30.42 14.77 8.09
CA PRO A 91 30.29 15.83 7.10
C PRO A 91 29.20 16.85 7.45
N TYR A 92 28.12 16.40 8.08
CA TYR A 92 26.96 17.21 8.47
C TYR A 92 27.30 18.10 9.68
N HIS A 93 28.08 17.60 10.63
CA HIS A 93 28.62 18.42 11.71
C HIS A 93 29.52 19.54 11.17
N ILE A 94 30.39 19.25 10.19
CA ILE A 94 31.24 20.26 9.55
C ILE A 94 30.36 21.30 8.81
N ALA A 95 29.29 20.87 8.12
CA ALA A 95 28.37 21.77 7.45
C ALA A 95 27.68 22.73 8.43
N ILE A 96 27.28 22.26 9.60
CA ILE A 96 26.71 23.10 10.67
C ILE A 96 27.73 24.15 11.15
N LEU A 97 28.98 23.75 11.39
CA LEU A 97 30.03 24.70 11.84
C LEU A 97 30.27 25.78 10.77
N ASN A 98 30.30 25.42 9.50
CA ASN A 98 30.43 26.37 8.43
C ASN A 98 29.24 27.34 8.33
N ALA A 99 28.00 26.82 8.47
CA ALA A 99 26.79 27.65 8.45
C ALA A 99 26.72 28.58 9.67
N GLN A 100 27.19 28.15 10.85
CA GLN A 100 27.31 28.99 12.05
C GLN A 100 28.32 30.14 11.85
N ALA A 101 29.47 29.84 11.25
CA ALA A 101 30.45 30.87 10.92
C ALA A 101 29.91 31.90 9.92
N GLN A 102 29.16 31.47 8.90
CA GLN A 102 28.48 32.36 7.95
C GLN A 102 27.44 33.26 8.64
N LEU A 103 26.62 32.69 9.54
CA LEU A 103 25.65 33.42 10.31
C LEU A 103 26.34 34.48 11.20
N ALA A 104 27.38 34.13 11.91
CA ALA A 104 28.15 35.05 12.74
C ALA A 104 28.74 36.20 11.93
N LYS A 105 29.22 35.92 10.71
CA LYS A 105 29.70 36.95 9.79
C LYS A 105 28.56 37.88 9.38
N ALA A 106 27.42 37.36 8.91
CA ALA A 106 26.27 38.15 8.50
C ALA A 106 25.72 39.04 9.62
N GLN A 107 25.68 38.51 10.86
CA GLN A 107 25.31 39.27 12.06
C GLN A 107 26.27 40.42 12.34
N SER A 108 27.57 40.19 12.16
CA SER A 108 28.58 41.22 12.33
C SER A 108 28.46 42.34 11.26
N ASP A 109 28.18 41.96 10.01
CA ASP A 109 27.96 42.91 8.92
C ASP A 109 26.67 43.72 9.15
N LEU A 110 25.59 43.10 9.64
CA LEU A 110 24.38 43.80 10.06
C LEU A 110 24.64 44.79 11.21
N ALA A 111 25.39 44.37 12.22
CA ALA A 111 25.75 45.23 13.36
C ALA A 111 26.54 46.43 12.88
N LYS A 112 27.49 46.26 11.97
CA LYS A 112 28.24 47.34 11.32
C LYS A 112 27.30 48.29 10.57
N ALA A 113 26.41 47.77 9.75
CA ALA A 113 25.45 48.58 8.99
C ALA A 113 24.48 49.38 9.90
N ASN A 114 24.00 48.76 11.00
CA ASN A 114 23.20 49.41 12.00
C ASN A 114 23.95 50.53 12.71
N ASN A 115 25.18 50.33 13.07
CA ASN A 115 26.02 51.36 13.71
C ASN A 115 26.26 52.53 12.76
N GLU A 116 26.48 52.27 11.48
CA GLU A 116 26.66 53.29 10.46
C GLU A 116 25.35 54.09 10.24
N ALA A 117 24.21 53.41 10.10
CA ALA A 117 22.90 54.05 9.95
C ALA A 117 22.56 54.91 11.21
N ASN A 118 22.83 54.40 12.41
CA ASN A 118 22.61 55.13 13.65
C ASN A 118 23.51 56.36 13.75
N ARG A 119 24.80 56.25 13.41
CA ARG A 119 25.69 57.40 13.38
C ARG A 119 25.21 58.46 12.42
N ARG A 120 24.81 58.12 11.20
CA ARG A 120 24.26 59.06 10.23
C ARG A 120 22.95 59.70 10.73
N ARG A 121 22.10 58.98 11.41
CA ARG A 121 20.84 59.46 11.96
C ARG A 121 21.02 60.49 13.07
N HIS A 122 22.16 60.45 13.82
CA HIS A 122 22.50 61.39 14.88
C HIS A 122 23.26 62.62 14.39
N LEU A 123 23.70 62.69 13.13
CA LEU A 123 24.29 63.89 12.55
C LEU A 123 23.18 64.90 12.21
N SER A 124 23.47 66.18 12.39
CA SER A 124 22.51 67.25 12.15
C SER A 124 22.13 67.26 10.66
N GLN A 125 20.86 67.56 10.34
CA GLN A 125 20.30 67.59 8.99
C GLN A 125 21.03 68.53 8.02
N ASN A 126 21.85 69.44 8.50
CA ASN A 126 22.66 70.32 7.66
C ASN A 126 23.90 69.66 7.09
N TYR A 127 24.26 68.43 7.52
CA TYR A 127 25.49 67.75 7.13
C TYR A 127 25.27 66.44 6.40
N ILE A 128 24.00 65.98 6.30
CA ILE A 128 23.68 64.72 5.61
C ILE A 128 22.49 64.93 4.70
N SER A 129 22.59 64.40 3.48
CA SER A 129 21.44 64.38 2.54
C SER A 129 20.41 63.32 2.97
N ALA A 130 19.13 63.55 2.66
CA ALA A 130 18.06 62.57 2.89
C ALA A 130 18.34 61.26 2.13
N GLU A 131 19.01 61.35 0.98
CA GLU A 131 19.44 60.21 0.14
C GLU A 131 20.49 59.33 0.84
N ASP A 132 21.47 59.94 1.52
CA ASP A 132 22.51 59.19 2.27
C ASP A 132 21.91 58.44 3.45
N LEU A 133 20.91 58.98 4.12
CA LEU A 133 20.23 58.29 5.22
C LEU A 133 19.36 57.16 4.69
N ASP A 134 18.68 57.37 3.57
CA ASP A 134 17.85 56.31 2.94
C ASP A 134 18.73 55.15 2.45
N THR A 135 19.86 55.46 1.81
CA THR A 135 20.87 54.47 1.39
C THR A 135 21.39 53.62 2.56
N ALA A 136 21.65 54.27 3.73
CA ALA A 136 22.08 53.53 4.93
C ALA A 136 20.97 52.59 5.46
N ASN A 137 19.71 53.05 5.45
CA ASN A 137 18.59 52.23 5.87
C ASN A 137 18.35 51.03 4.90
N ILE A 138 18.48 51.24 3.60
CA ILE A 138 18.43 50.20 2.58
C ILE A 138 19.54 49.16 2.84
N THR A 139 20.77 49.61 3.15
CA THR A 139 21.90 48.75 3.49
C THR A 139 21.59 47.89 4.72
N VAL A 140 21.00 48.45 5.77
CA VAL A 140 20.57 47.68 6.95
C VAL A 140 19.56 46.62 6.57
N LYS A 141 18.56 46.94 5.74
CA LYS A 141 17.58 45.95 5.26
C LYS A 141 18.24 44.86 4.44
N ALA A 142 19.21 45.19 3.59
CA ALA A 142 19.96 44.22 2.80
C ALA A 142 20.80 43.28 3.68
N MET A 143 21.48 43.80 4.73
CA MET A 143 22.23 43.00 5.68
C MET A 143 21.31 42.12 6.54
N GLN A 144 20.12 42.63 6.91
CA GLN A 144 19.12 41.80 7.60
C GLN A 144 18.65 40.64 6.73
N ALA A 145 18.42 40.85 5.44
CA ALA A 145 18.10 39.77 4.51
C ALA A 145 19.23 38.72 4.41
N SER A 146 20.51 39.18 4.45
CA SER A 146 21.66 38.27 4.46
C SER A 146 21.71 37.42 5.75
N VAL A 147 21.35 37.98 6.92
CA VAL A 147 21.22 37.21 8.17
C VAL A 147 20.13 36.16 8.04
N ASN A 148 18.97 36.50 7.50
CA ASN A 148 17.86 35.56 7.30
C ASN A 148 18.26 34.38 6.39
N VAL A 149 19.03 34.66 5.32
CA VAL A 149 19.58 33.60 4.43
C VAL A 149 20.55 32.70 5.18
N ALA A 150 21.48 33.27 5.98
CA ALA A 150 22.44 32.48 6.76
C ALA A 150 21.73 31.64 7.84
N GLU A 151 20.68 32.15 8.47
CA GLU A 151 19.84 31.39 9.41
C GLU A 151 19.13 30.21 8.73
N ALA A 152 18.59 30.42 7.53
CA ALA A 152 17.95 29.37 6.73
C ALA A 152 18.97 28.27 6.37
N THR A 153 20.20 28.66 5.98
CA THR A 153 21.31 27.71 5.69
C THR A 153 21.69 26.90 6.92
N LEU A 154 21.76 27.54 8.10
CA LEU A 154 22.02 26.83 9.35
C LEU A 154 20.91 25.82 9.69
N LYS A 155 19.65 26.22 9.55
CA LYS A 155 18.50 25.32 9.76
C LYS A 155 18.52 24.13 8.81
N GLN A 156 18.89 24.35 7.55
CA GLN A 156 19.04 23.28 6.56
C GLN A 156 20.12 22.27 6.99
N ALA A 157 21.32 22.72 7.37
CA ALA A 157 22.40 21.86 7.84
C ALA A 157 22.01 21.08 9.11
N GLN A 158 21.28 21.71 10.03
CA GLN A 158 20.78 21.05 11.24
C GLN A 158 19.75 19.97 10.90
N TRP A 159 18.84 20.24 9.97
CA TRP A 159 17.87 19.26 9.49
C TRP A 159 18.56 18.07 8.83
N GLU A 160 19.54 18.29 7.97
CA GLU A 160 20.32 17.22 7.32
C GLU A 160 21.01 16.32 8.34
N LEU A 161 21.57 16.89 9.42
CA LEU A 161 22.14 16.11 10.51
C LEU A 161 21.07 15.21 11.16
N THR A 162 19.84 15.69 11.38
CA THR A 162 18.79 14.84 11.93
C THR A 162 18.44 13.67 11.03
N GLN A 163 18.60 13.84 9.69
CA GLN A 163 18.31 12.79 8.72
C GLN A 163 19.41 11.72 8.62
N THR A 164 20.54 11.85 9.33
CA THR A 164 21.57 10.81 9.39
C THR A 164 21.14 9.60 10.25
N VAL A 165 20.15 9.79 11.11
CA VAL A 165 19.56 8.73 11.94
C VAL A 165 18.24 8.29 11.31
N ILE A 166 18.25 7.15 10.67
CA ILE A 166 17.07 6.63 9.97
C ILE A 166 16.23 5.80 10.94
N THR A 167 14.95 6.18 11.08
CA THR A 167 14.00 5.53 11.98
C THR A 167 12.85 4.86 11.20
N ALA A 168 12.21 3.88 11.83
CA ALA A 168 11.05 3.19 11.28
C ALA A 168 9.83 4.13 11.22
N PRO A 169 9.19 4.31 10.04
CA PRO A 169 8.00 5.16 9.90
C PRO A 169 6.71 4.46 10.38
N VAL A 170 6.71 3.12 10.41
CA VAL A 170 5.58 2.26 10.80
C VAL A 170 6.05 1.08 11.64
N ASP A 171 5.12 0.42 12.34
CA ASP A 171 5.36 -0.85 13.02
C ASP A 171 5.38 -1.98 11.97
N GLY A 172 6.40 -2.83 11.98
CA GLY A 172 6.46 -3.88 10.97
C GLY A 172 7.73 -4.71 10.99
N TRP A 173 7.89 -5.54 9.97
CA TRP A 173 9.04 -6.42 9.82
C TRP A 173 9.99 -5.91 8.75
N VAL A 174 11.28 -5.89 9.08
CA VAL A 174 12.35 -5.59 8.14
C VAL A 174 12.41 -6.72 7.10
N THR A 175 12.49 -6.37 5.83
CA THR A 175 12.61 -7.35 4.74
C THR A 175 13.62 -6.90 3.69
N ASN A 176 14.27 -7.89 3.05
CA ASN A 176 15.25 -7.66 1.99
C ASN A 176 16.43 -6.78 2.44
N LEU A 177 16.96 -7.05 3.64
CA LEU A 177 18.08 -6.33 4.22
C LEU A 177 19.40 -6.77 3.56
N SER A 178 19.77 -6.16 2.44
CA SER A 178 21.04 -6.40 1.74
C SER A 178 22.18 -5.48 2.22
N ALA A 179 21.85 -4.38 2.89
CA ALA A 179 22.80 -3.40 3.37
C ALA A 179 23.67 -3.93 4.51
N ARG A 180 24.93 -3.45 4.55
CA ARG A 180 25.91 -3.75 5.60
C ARG A 180 26.61 -2.47 6.04
N VAL A 181 27.19 -2.50 7.25
CA VAL A 181 28.08 -1.43 7.73
C VAL A 181 29.22 -1.26 6.72
N GLY A 182 29.50 -0.02 6.36
CA GLY A 182 30.45 0.35 5.32
C GLY A 182 29.85 0.55 3.91
N ASN A 183 28.62 0.11 3.66
CA ASN A 183 27.94 0.41 2.40
C ASN A 183 27.61 1.91 2.33
N TYR A 184 27.64 2.45 1.11
CA TYR A 184 27.24 3.83 0.88
C TYR A 184 25.75 3.93 0.59
N ALA A 185 25.02 4.70 1.38
CA ALA A 185 23.61 5.00 1.16
C ALA A 185 23.48 6.29 0.35
N THR A 186 22.67 6.27 -0.68
CA THR A 186 22.44 7.42 -1.57
C THR A 186 21.01 7.94 -1.36
N THR A 187 20.86 9.25 -1.30
CA THR A 187 19.57 9.93 -1.19
C THR A 187 18.58 9.43 -2.24
N GLY A 188 17.36 9.07 -1.82
CA GLY A 188 16.31 8.62 -2.71
C GLY A 188 16.42 7.16 -3.18
N GLN A 189 17.51 6.45 -2.86
CA GLN A 189 17.67 5.03 -3.19
C GLN A 189 17.20 4.16 -2.02
N PRO A 190 16.31 3.19 -2.24
CA PRO A 190 15.85 2.31 -1.17
C PRO A 190 16.97 1.39 -0.70
N VAL A 191 17.15 1.30 0.60
CA VAL A 191 18.15 0.43 1.25
C VAL A 191 17.56 -0.94 1.55
N PHE A 192 16.34 -0.97 2.09
CA PHE A 192 15.52 -2.16 2.35
C PHE A 192 14.05 -1.72 2.51
N ALA A 193 13.16 -2.66 2.79
CA ALA A 193 11.74 -2.37 2.99
C ALA A 193 11.24 -2.83 4.36
N LEU A 194 10.20 -2.18 4.86
CA LEU A 194 9.39 -2.62 5.99
C LEU A 194 8.04 -3.12 5.50
N VAL A 195 7.60 -4.25 5.99
CA VAL A 195 6.23 -4.75 5.80
C VAL A 195 5.40 -4.27 6.99
N ASP A 196 4.42 -3.41 6.73
CA ASP A 196 3.55 -2.86 7.77
C ASP A 196 2.68 -3.97 8.39
N SER A 197 2.77 -4.11 9.71
CA SER A 197 2.06 -5.14 10.47
C SER A 197 0.54 -4.97 10.50
N HIS A 198 0.04 -3.78 10.24
CA HIS A 198 -1.39 -3.45 10.30
C HIS A 198 -2.06 -3.38 8.93
N SER A 199 -1.29 -3.52 7.85
CA SER A 199 -1.76 -3.31 6.48
C SER A 199 -2.08 -4.58 5.70
N PHE A 200 -2.17 -5.75 6.36
CA PHE A 200 -2.45 -7.00 5.67
C PHE A 200 -3.86 -7.04 5.07
N TYR A 201 -3.94 -7.46 3.82
CA TYR A 201 -5.17 -7.67 3.08
C TYR A 201 -5.01 -8.83 2.10
N VAL A 202 -6.11 -9.27 1.52
CA VAL A 202 -6.11 -10.31 0.50
C VAL A 202 -6.56 -9.72 -0.82
N VAL A 203 -5.87 -10.05 -1.89
CA VAL A 203 -6.33 -9.81 -3.26
C VAL A 203 -6.80 -11.13 -3.83
N GLY A 204 -8.11 -11.28 -3.99
CA GLY A 204 -8.72 -12.42 -4.68
C GLY A 204 -8.92 -12.12 -6.16
N TYR A 205 -8.43 -13.00 -7.02
CA TYR A 205 -8.63 -12.87 -8.47
C TYR A 205 -9.86 -13.66 -8.88
N PHE A 206 -10.97 -12.96 -9.13
CA PHE A 206 -12.24 -13.56 -9.51
C PHE A 206 -12.43 -13.53 -11.01
N GLU A 207 -13.06 -14.55 -11.55
CA GLU A 207 -13.49 -14.56 -12.94
C GLU A 207 -14.57 -13.48 -13.17
N GLU A 208 -14.52 -12.80 -14.31
CA GLU A 208 -15.46 -11.76 -14.69
C GLU A 208 -16.93 -12.21 -14.57
N THR A 209 -17.21 -13.46 -14.89
CA THR A 209 -18.54 -14.06 -14.82
C THR A 209 -19.13 -14.11 -13.40
N LYS A 210 -18.27 -14.12 -12.37
CA LYS A 210 -18.66 -14.20 -10.95
C LYS A 210 -18.83 -12.83 -10.30
N LEU A 211 -18.34 -11.75 -10.94
CA LEU A 211 -18.38 -10.38 -10.38
C LEU A 211 -19.79 -9.86 -10.12
N ARG A 212 -20.80 -10.32 -10.88
CA ARG A 212 -22.19 -9.92 -10.63
C ARG A 212 -22.69 -10.22 -9.21
N HIS A 213 -22.05 -11.18 -8.51
CA HIS A 213 -22.38 -11.58 -7.15
C HIS A 213 -21.43 -11.00 -6.09
N VAL A 214 -20.46 -10.19 -6.51
CA VAL A 214 -19.48 -9.55 -5.63
C VAL A 214 -19.86 -8.08 -5.49
N ARG A 215 -20.05 -7.62 -4.26
CA ARG A 215 -20.34 -6.22 -3.96
C ARG A 215 -19.39 -5.74 -2.85
N GLU A 216 -19.05 -4.47 -2.87
CA GLU A 216 -18.33 -3.83 -1.78
C GLU A 216 -19.13 -3.98 -0.47
N GLY A 217 -18.44 -4.26 0.64
CA GLY A 217 -19.03 -4.56 1.94
C GLY A 217 -19.54 -6.01 2.11
N SER A 218 -19.53 -6.85 1.05
CA SER A 218 -19.93 -8.26 1.18
C SER A 218 -19.00 -9.01 2.11
N PRO A 219 -19.53 -9.88 3.02
CA PRO A 219 -18.70 -10.71 3.88
C PRO A 219 -17.89 -11.70 3.05
N ALA A 220 -16.66 -11.97 3.45
CA ALA A 220 -15.76 -12.89 2.79
C ALA A 220 -15.13 -13.85 3.79
N ALA A 221 -15.07 -15.13 3.44
CA ALA A 221 -14.33 -16.15 4.17
C ALA A 221 -13.00 -16.43 3.46
N ILE A 222 -11.90 -16.31 4.20
CA ILE A 222 -10.54 -16.49 3.73
C ILE A 222 -9.98 -17.74 4.36
N THR A 223 -9.48 -18.68 3.58
CA THR A 223 -8.80 -19.89 4.06
C THR A 223 -7.38 -19.87 3.56
N LEU A 224 -6.42 -19.78 4.50
CA LEU A 224 -4.99 -19.82 4.19
C LEU A 224 -4.56 -21.26 3.95
N TYR A 225 -3.64 -21.48 3.00
CA TYR A 225 -3.04 -22.82 2.82
C TYR A 225 -2.01 -23.17 3.90
N SER A 226 -1.48 -22.18 4.61
CA SER A 226 -0.59 -22.37 5.75
C SER A 226 -1.29 -22.85 7.03
N GLY A 227 -2.64 -22.85 7.06
CA GLY A 227 -3.44 -23.27 8.22
C GLY A 227 -4.87 -23.59 7.81
N SER A 228 -5.56 -24.42 8.60
CA SER A 228 -6.96 -24.81 8.35
C SER A 228 -7.98 -23.82 8.88
N GLN A 229 -7.56 -22.72 9.51
CA GLN A 229 -8.47 -21.73 10.09
C GLN A 229 -9.10 -20.86 9.01
N LYS A 230 -10.40 -20.66 9.15
CA LYS A 230 -11.15 -19.72 8.31
C LYS A 230 -11.10 -18.34 8.97
N LEU A 231 -10.56 -17.38 8.24
CA LEU A 231 -10.54 -15.98 8.64
C LEU A 231 -11.77 -15.28 8.03
N GLN A 232 -12.30 -14.33 8.76
CA GLN A 232 -13.40 -13.49 8.29
C GLN A 232 -12.87 -12.14 7.83
N GLY A 233 -13.48 -11.62 6.80
CA GLY A 233 -13.21 -10.31 6.25
C GLY A 233 -14.37 -9.83 5.40
N HIS A 234 -14.21 -8.67 4.80
CA HIS A 234 -15.18 -8.08 3.90
C HIS A 234 -14.51 -7.54 2.63
N VAL A 235 -15.28 -7.45 1.57
CA VAL A 235 -14.82 -6.86 0.31
C VAL A 235 -14.69 -5.35 0.51
N SER A 236 -13.46 -4.85 0.46
CA SER A 236 -13.17 -3.42 0.57
C SER A 236 -13.34 -2.72 -0.78
N SER A 237 -12.83 -3.31 -1.85
CA SER A 237 -12.93 -2.71 -3.19
C SER A 237 -12.79 -3.73 -4.31
N ILE A 238 -13.29 -3.36 -5.48
CA ILE A 238 -13.18 -4.15 -6.72
C ILE A 238 -12.32 -3.36 -7.70
N GLY A 239 -11.29 -3.98 -8.25
CA GLY A 239 -10.40 -3.35 -9.24
C GLY A 239 -11.18 -2.88 -10.48
N ARG A 240 -11.02 -1.60 -10.83
CA ARG A 240 -11.76 -0.96 -11.94
C ARG A 240 -11.00 -1.01 -13.25
N ALA A 241 -9.74 -1.46 -13.24
CA ALA A 241 -8.91 -1.57 -14.44
C ALA A 241 -8.11 -2.86 -14.42
N ILE A 242 -8.00 -3.49 -15.57
CA ILE A 242 -7.18 -4.67 -15.82
C ILE A 242 -6.31 -4.33 -17.02
N TYR A 243 -5.07 -4.80 -17.00
CA TYR A 243 -4.18 -4.66 -18.15
C TYR A 243 -4.72 -5.52 -19.29
N ASP A 244 -5.01 -4.89 -20.42
CA ASP A 244 -5.46 -5.58 -21.63
C ASP A 244 -4.20 -6.06 -22.39
N GLN A 245 -3.98 -7.37 -22.38
CA GLN A 245 -2.83 -7.99 -23.07
C GLN A 245 -2.98 -7.99 -24.59
N SER A 246 -4.16 -7.65 -25.12
CA SER A 246 -4.40 -7.57 -26.56
C SER A 246 -3.91 -6.24 -27.18
N VAL A 247 -3.61 -5.25 -26.32
CA VAL A 247 -3.10 -3.93 -26.74
C VAL A 247 -1.65 -3.83 -26.31
N GLU A 248 -0.71 -4.01 -27.22
CA GLU A 248 0.68 -3.60 -27.00
C GLU A 248 0.77 -2.08 -27.13
N THR A 249 1.03 -1.42 -26.02
CA THR A 249 1.37 0.00 -26.02
C THR A 249 2.89 0.11 -26.33
N ASP A 250 3.25 -0.11 -27.57
CA ASP A 250 4.52 0.39 -28.07
C ASP A 250 4.34 1.90 -28.34
N SER A 251 5.41 2.67 -28.23
CA SER A 251 5.46 4.14 -28.30
C SER A 251 4.95 4.76 -29.63
N GLY A 252 4.13 4.04 -30.38
CA GLY A 252 3.46 4.49 -31.60
C GLY A 252 2.18 5.27 -31.30
N LEU A 253 1.91 6.30 -32.11
CA LEU A 253 0.70 7.13 -32.04
C LEU A 253 -0.62 6.36 -32.32
N VAL A 254 -0.55 5.08 -32.71
CA VAL A 254 -1.69 4.21 -32.99
C VAL A 254 -1.49 2.88 -32.26
N PRO A 255 -2.48 2.41 -31.48
CA PRO A 255 -2.39 1.12 -30.79
C PRO A 255 -2.30 -0.02 -31.79
N ASP A 256 -1.29 -0.88 -31.66
CA ASP A 256 -1.20 -2.13 -32.42
C ASP A 256 -2.11 -3.18 -31.73
N ILE A 257 -3.23 -3.48 -32.35
CA ILE A 257 -4.19 -4.45 -31.86
C ILE A 257 -3.86 -5.79 -32.52
N LYS A 258 -3.19 -6.68 -31.78
CA LYS A 258 -3.00 -8.05 -32.25
C LYS A 258 -4.35 -8.76 -32.29
N PRO A 259 -4.72 -9.37 -33.43
CA PRO A 259 -5.92 -10.17 -33.48
C PRO A 259 -5.75 -11.37 -32.56
N ASN A 260 -6.35 -11.29 -31.38
CA ASN A 260 -6.43 -12.40 -30.48
C ASN A 260 -7.56 -13.32 -30.99
N VAL A 261 -7.20 -14.42 -31.64
CA VAL A 261 -8.11 -15.50 -32.00
C VAL A 261 -7.86 -16.68 -31.05
N PRO A 262 -8.20 -16.55 -29.78
CA PRO A 262 -8.10 -17.70 -28.91
C PRO A 262 -9.21 -18.67 -29.29
N TRP A 263 -8.84 -19.88 -29.57
CA TRP A 263 -9.75 -21.03 -29.67
C TRP A 263 -10.70 -21.13 -28.45
N VAL A 264 -10.26 -20.66 -27.28
CA VAL A 264 -11.05 -20.57 -26.05
C VAL A 264 -10.90 -19.17 -25.48
N ARG A 265 -12.01 -18.44 -25.32
CA ARG A 265 -12.04 -17.19 -24.57
C ARG A 265 -11.95 -17.51 -23.09
N LEU A 266 -10.79 -17.29 -22.51
CA LEU A 266 -10.60 -17.35 -21.06
C LEU A 266 -11.23 -16.09 -20.44
N ALA A 267 -12.06 -16.29 -19.42
CA ALA A 267 -12.61 -15.18 -18.65
C ALA A 267 -11.46 -14.40 -17.98
N GLN A 268 -11.52 -13.08 -18.08
CA GLN A 268 -10.55 -12.19 -17.42
C GLN A 268 -10.67 -12.30 -15.90
N ARG A 269 -9.54 -12.11 -15.22
CA ARG A 269 -9.48 -12.15 -13.76
C ARG A 269 -9.44 -10.75 -13.19
N VAL A 270 -10.43 -10.41 -12.41
CA VAL A 270 -10.57 -9.10 -11.78
C VAL A 270 -10.08 -9.18 -10.35
N PRO A 271 -9.14 -8.31 -9.93
CA PRO A 271 -8.67 -8.26 -8.56
C PRO A 271 -9.75 -7.65 -7.65
N VAL A 272 -10.07 -8.35 -6.57
CA VAL A 272 -10.97 -7.91 -5.51
C VAL A 272 -10.16 -7.84 -4.22
N ARG A 273 -10.15 -6.66 -3.58
CA ARG A 273 -9.49 -6.44 -2.29
C ARG A 273 -10.44 -6.83 -1.18
N VAL A 274 -9.96 -7.69 -0.30
CA VAL A 274 -10.67 -8.17 0.89
C VAL A 274 -9.83 -7.81 2.11
N GLU A 275 -10.42 -7.09 3.05
CA GLU A 275 -9.80 -6.71 4.31
C GLU A 275 -10.23 -7.67 5.41
N PHE A 276 -9.33 -7.95 6.36
CA PHE A 276 -9.61 -8.81 7.51
C PHE A 276 -10.40 -8.04 8.56
N ASP A 277 -11.49 -8.60 9.08
CA ASP A 277 -12.26 -8.00 10.17
C ASP A 277 -11.52 -8.12 11.51
N ARG A 278 -10.86 -9.25 11.72
CA ARG A 278 -9.98 -9.52 12.86
C ARG A 278 -8.83 -10.40 12.45
N LEU A 279 -7.63 -9.99 12.81
CA LEU A 279 -6.43 -10.81 12.67
C LEU A 279 -6.21 -11.59 13.98
N PRO A 280 -6.25 -12.94 13.95
CA PRO A 280 -5.87 -13.73 15.11
C PRO A 280 -4.39 -13.54 15.42
N GLN A 281 -4.05 -13.41 16.70
CA GLN A 281 -2.66 -13.20 17.14
C GLN A 281 -1.77 -14.44 16.90
N ASP A 282 -2.39 -15.61 16.73
CA ASP A 282 -1.69 -16.89 16.58
C ASP A 282 -1.29 -17.25 15.13
N ILE A 283 -1.66 -16.41 14.15
CA ILE A 283 -1.39 -16.68 12.73
C ILE A 283 -0.31 -15.74 12.21
N THR A 284 0.80 -16.31 11.78
CA THR A 284 1.82 -15.56 11.05
C THR A 284 1.37 -15.36 9.61
N LEU A 285 0.97 -14.13 9.28
CA LEU A 285 0.68 -13.74 7.90
C LEU A 285 1.99 -13.39 7.19
N VAL A 286 2.16 -13.95 5.99
CA VAL A 286 3.31 -13.63 5.13
C VAL A 286 2.78 -13.09 3.82
N SER A 287 3.26 -11.92 3.44
CA SER A 287 2.92 -11.32 2.13
C SER A 287 3.41 -12.21 1.00
N GLY A 288 2.54 -12.45 0.01
CA GLY A 288 2.82 -13.34 -1.13
C GLY A 288 2.24 -14.75 -0.98
N THR A 289 1.79 -15.16 0.21
CA THR A 289 1.18 -16.50 0.40
C THR A 289 -0.19 -16.58 -0.27
N THR A 290 -0.55 -17.79 -0.68
CA THR A 290 -1.81 -18.09 -1.36
C THR A 290 -2.92 -18.47 -0.39
N CYS A 291 -4.15 -18.13 -0.76
CA CYS A 291 -5.34 -18.45 0.01
C CYS A 291 -6.56 -18.67 -0.90
N THR A 292 -7.57 -19.32 -0.35
CA THR A 292 -8.88 -19.42 -0.99
C THR A 292 -9.79 -18.33 -0.41
N VAL A 293 -10.49 -17.61 -1.27
CA VAL A 293 -11.45 -16.57 -0.89
C VAL A 293 -12.83 -16.96 -1.39
N SER A 294 -13.82 -16.92 -0.49
CA SER A 294 -15.23 -17.13 -0.80
C SER A 294 -16.03 -15.92 -0.31
N ILE A 295 -16.82 -15.31 -1.18
CA ILE A 295 -17.64 -14.13 -0.87
C ILE A 295 -19.09 -14.57 -0.68
N GLY A 296 -19.77 -13.99 0.32
CA GLY A 296 -21.12 -14.35 0.72
C GLY A 296 -21.17 -15.24 1.97
N ASN A 297 -22.30 -15.23 2.68
CA ASN A 297 -22.52 -16.08 3.84
C ASN A 297 -22.54 -17.55 3.43
N ARG A 298 -21.52 -18.28 3.80
CA ARG A 298 -21.48 -19.75 3.82
C ARG A 298 -21.33 -20.26 5.24
#